data_4b37c1ebdcad085b953269a21fa3513b
#
_entry.id   4b37c1ebdcad085b953269a21fa3513b
#
_cell.length_a   1.000
_cell.length_b   1.000
_cell.length_c   1.000
_cell.angle_alpha   90.00
_cell.angle_beta   90.00
_cell.angle_gamma   90.00
#
_symmetry.space_group_name_H-M   'P 1'
#
loop_
_entity.id
_entity.type
_entity.pdbx_description
1 polymer ?
#
loop_
_entity_poly.entity_id
_entity_poly.type
_entity_poly.pdbx_seq_one_letter_code
_entity_poly.pdbx_strand_id
1 'polypeptide(L)'
;MVTSTLRSGRFSLLSICLNSLFIVAANGAITTTQAQVRAYVTSSCNGTVSVIDTGTNAVVANIQVGSAPYTPDLTPDGARLYVSNRGDHTVSVIDTATNAVVSTIPVAMSPSGLAITPDGARVYVASGSGAIPVINTSTNTVTTTIPDSFGPSQVAITSDGARAYVVNGETSLSDTVSVIDTAANTTIANIPVGLAPAGIAITPDGSRVYVTNQHGSTVSVIDRSTNTVIATVPVGFGPFGIAISNDGTRAYVALRVSISVIDTSTNAVVATIPFPFNPIFLDFTPDGTRLYVTTVDSSVGVIDAASNTVVVPPSILGIACPLGIVVGDISPTPKTKDDCKDGGFLRFSSPAFRNQGQCIKYVNEHTK
;
A
#
# COMPACT_ATOMS: atom_id res chain seq x y z
N MET A 1 -28.41 65.22 0.69
CA MET A 1 -28.93 64.37 -0.37
C MET A 1 -27.81 64.05 -1.31
N VAL A 2 -27.19 62.89 -1.20
CA VAL A 2 -26.31 62.34 -2.23
C VAL A 2 -26.54 60.84 -2.17
N THR A 3 -27.20 60.31 -3.16
CA THR A 3 -27.42 58.88 -3.39
C THR A 3 -26.21 58.31 -4.10
N SER A 4 -25.52 57.29 -3.49
CA SER A 4 -24.50 56.53 -4.14
C SER A 4 -25.05 55.14 -4.50
N THR A 5 -25.14 54.88 -5.79
CA THR A 5 -25.47 53.61 -6.42
C THR A 5 -24.31 52.61 -6.29
N LEU A 6 -24.57 51.48 -5.65
CA LEU A 6 -23.65 50.31 -5.62
C LEU A 6 -23.77 49.53 -6.93
N ARG A 7 -22.69 49.46 -7.71
CA ARG A 7 -22.53 48.55 -8.86
C ARG A 7 -22.18 47.14 -8.35
N SER A 8 -22.99 46.17 -8.79
CA SER A 8 -22.73 44.76 -8.59
C SER A 8 -21.53 44.30 -9.44
N GLY A 9 -20.40 43.98 -8.81
CA GLY A 9 -19.29 43.28 -9.43
C GLY A 9 -19.53 41.75 -9.37
N ARG A 10 -19.58 41.13 -10.52
CA ARG A 10 -19.60 39.66 -10.66
C ARG A 10 -18.20 39.15 -10.27
N PHE A 11 -18.10 38.46 -9.15
CA PHE A 11 -16.92 37.65 -8.83
C PHE A 11 -17.11 36.29 -9.49
N SER A 12 -16.19 35.95 -10.39
CA SER A 12 -16.01 34.61 -10.94
C SER A 12 -15.43 33.73 -9.86
N LEU A 13 -16.22 32.75 -9.40
CA LEU A 13 -15.74 31.71 -8.48
C LEU A 13 -14.90 30.71 -9.26
N LEU A 14 -13.58 30.78 -9.05
CA LEU A 14 -12.63 29.75 -9.43
C LEU A 14 -12.97 28.50 -8.58
N SER A 15 -13.34 27.40 -9.25
CA SER A 15 -13.69 26.14 -8.61
C SER A 15 -12.41 25.49 -8.08
N ILE A 16 -12.15 25.63 -6.78
CA ILE A 16 -11.15 24.84 -6.06
C ILE A 16 -11.89 23.57 -5.60
N CYS A 17 -11.61 22.44 -6.21
CA CYS A 17 -12.04 21.12 -5.71
C CYS A 17 -11.32 20.83 -4.37
N LEU A 18 -11.93 21.25 -3.26
CA LEU A 18 -11.57 20.75 -1.94
C LEU A 18 -12.40 19.49 -1.64
N ASN A 19 -11.75 18.35 -1.56
CA ASN A 19 -12.33 17.12 -1.01
C ASN A 19 -12.54 17.27 0.51
N SER A 20 -13.55 18.03 0.92
CA SER A 20 -13.92 18.22 2.32
C SER A 20 -15.39 17.87 2.51
N LEU A 21 -15.64 16.91 3.38
CA LEU A 21 -16.99 16.56 3.82
C LEU A 21 -17.40 17.52 4.96
N PHE A 22 -18.56 18.19 4.83
CA PHE A 22 -19.09 19.09 5.86
C PHE A 22 -20.06 18.36 6.78
N ILE A 23 -19.78 18.35 8.08
CA ILE A 23 -20.72 17.93 9.13
C ILE A 23 -21.26 19.20 9.78
N VAL A 24 -22.60 19.35 9.79
CA VAL A 24 -23.28 20.42 10.53
C VAL A 24 -23.48 19.97 11.97
N ALA A 25 -22.73 20.55 12.91
CA ALA A 25 -22.98 20.36 14.32
C ALA A 25 -24.18 21.20 14.79
N ALA A 26 -24.86 20.77 15.85
CA ALA A 26 -26.06 21.42 16.39
C ALA A 26 -25.88 22.91 16.78
N ASN A 27 -24.63 23.42 16.78
CA ASN A 27 -24.30 24.82 17.11
C ASN A 27 -23.78 25.61 15.89
N GLY A 28 -24.08 25.18 14.66
CA GLY A 28 -23.73 25.91 13.44
C GLY A 28 -22.25 25.89 13.05
N ALA A 29 -21.38 25.16 13.76
CA ALA A 29 -20.00 24.94 13.35
C ALA A 29 -19.95 23.83 12.28
N ILE A 30 -19.46 24.14 11.09
CA ILE A 30 -19.19 23.17 10.05
C ILE A 30 -17.83 22.55 10.35
N THR A 31 -17.82 21.30 10.82
CA THR A 31 -16.57 20.54 10.95
C THR A 31 -16.37 19.74 9.66
N THR A 32 -15.26 19.97 8.97
CA THR A 32 -14.83 19.14 7.86
C THR A 32 -14.13 17.90 8.42
N THR A 33 -14.74 16.73 8.26
CA THR A 33 -13.99 15.47 8.46
C THR A 33 -13.18 15.22 7.19
N GLN A 34 -11.88 15.42 7.28
CA GLN A 34 -10.96 14.95 6.24
C GLN A 34 -10.92 13.43 6.23
N ALA A 35 -10.73 12.84 5.06
CA ALA A 35 -10.39 11.42 4.94
C ALA A 35 -9.25 11.08 5.92
N GLN A 36 -9.43 10.04 6.73
CA GLN A 36 -8.40 9.61 7.67
C GLN A 36 -7.41 8.71 6.96
N VAL A 37 -6.46 9.30 6.24
CA VAL A 37 -5.36 8.55 5.65
C VAL A 37 -4.30 8.29 6.72
N ARG A 38 -3.91 7.03 6.86
CA ARG A 38 -2.89 6.58 7.80
C ARG A 38 -1.78 5.84 7.07
N ALA A 39 -0.54 6.02 7.52
CA ALA A 39 0.55 5.14 7.17
C ALA A 39 0.84 4.19 8.34
N TYR A 40 0.93 2.91 8.05
CA TYR A 40 1.26 1.87 9.02
C TYR A 40 2.65 1.36 8.74
N VAL A 41 3.55 1.51 9.69
CA VAL A 41 4.96 1.16 9.56
C VAL A 41 5.33 0.09 10.57
N THR A 42 5.82 -1.04 10.11
CA THR A 42 6.32 -2.11 10.98
C THR A 42 7.66 -1.74 11.60
N SER A 43 7.84 -2.00 12.88
CA SER A 43 9.10 -1.85 13.62
C SER A 43 9.61 -3.22 14.04
N SER A 44 10.55 -3.76 13.27
CA SER A 44 11.03 -5.14 13.45
C SER A 44 11.76 -5.35 14.76
N CYS A 45 12.44 -4.34 15.30
CA CYS A 45 13.17 -4.44 16.58
C CYS A 45 12.24 -4.44 17.79
N ASN A 46 11.08 -3.74 17.71
CA ASN A 46 10.20 -3.54 18.84
C ASN A 46 8.96 -4.45 18.81
N GLY A 47 8.72 -5.17 17.73
CA GLY A 47 7.51 -5.98 17.57
C GLY A 47 6.24 -5.13 17.49
N THR A 48 6.32 -3.93 16.90
CA THR A 48 5.19 -2.99 16.84
C THR A 48 4.88 -2.55 15.42
N VAL A 49 3.66 -2.02 15.26
CA VAL A 49 3.27 -1.21 14.10
C VAL A 49 3.03 0.21 14.58
N SER A 50 3.74 1.18 14.02
CA SER A 50 3.52 2.60 14.26
C SER A 50 2.47 3.13 13.27
N VAL A 51 1.50 3.87 13.80
CA VAL A 51 0.42 4.50 13.03
C VAL A 51 0.75 5.98 12.89
N ILE A 52 0.90 6.45 11.64
CA ILE A 52 1.23 7.83 11.30
C ILE A 52 -0.01 8.51 10.72
N ASP A 53 -0.36 9.65 11.25
CA ASP A 53 -1.34 10.56 10.64
C ASP A 53 -0.68 11.28 9.45
N THR A 54 -1.16 11.06 8.23
CA THR A 54 -0.54 11.62 7.03
C THR A 54 -0.81 13.12 6.85
N GLY A 55 -1.83 13.66 7.52
CA GLY A 55 -2.11 15.09 7.51
C GLY A 55 -1.13 15.89 8.35
N THR A 56 -0.67 15.32 9.46
CA THR A 56 0.27 15.97 10.41
C THR A 56 1.67 15.38 10.36
N ASN A 57 1.86 14.23 9.75
CA ASN A 57 3.07 13.40 9.80
C ASN A 57 3.51 13.05 11.22
N ALA A 58 2.57 12.87 12.14
CA ALA A 58 2.85 12.48 13.52
C ALA A 58 2.51 11.02 13.77
N VAL A 59 3.31 10.34 14.62
CA VAL A 59 2.94 9.02 15.14
C VAL A 59 1.81 9.20 16.15
N VAL A 60 0.65 8.61 15.88
CA VAL A 60 -0.55 8.73 16.70
C VAL A 60 -0.83 7.48 17.55
N ALA A 61 -0.24 6.35 17.20
CA ALA A 61 -0.33 5.11 17.97
C ALA A 61 0.85 4.18 17.69
N ASN A 62 1.14 3.28 18.64
CA ASN A 62 2.00 2.13 18.44
C ASN A 62 1.23 0.89 18.87
N ILE A 63 1.11 -0.09 18.00
CA ILE A 63 0.34 -1.31 18.19
C ILE A 63 1.30 -2.47 18.40
N GLN A 64 1.22 -3.15 19.54
CA GLN A 64 2.03 -4.34 19.78
C GLN A 64 1.51 -5.49 18.92
N VAL A 65 2.41 -6.11 18.14
CA VAL A 65 2.17 -7.28 17.29
C VAL A 65 3.15 -8.40 17.66
N GLY A 66 3.36 -9.37 16.77
CA GLY A 66 4.36 -10.41 16.99
C GLY A 66 5.80 -9.94 16.78
N SER A 67 6.73 -10.87 16.93
CA SER A 67 8.19 -10.63 16.82
C SER A 67 8.62 -10.44 15.36
N ALA A 68 9.52 -9.49 15.13
CA ALA A 68 10.08 -9.14 13.83
C ALA A 68 8.99 -8.92 12.75
N PRO A 69 8.02 -8.00 12.96
CA PRO A 69 7.03 -7.70 11.94
C PRO A 69 7.70 -7.16 10.67
N TYR A 70 7.17 -7.59 9.51
CA TYR A 70 7.83 -7.33 8.23
C TYR A 70 6.96 -6.51 7.28
N THR A 71 5.98 -7.10 6.62
CA THR A 71 5.10 -6.39 5.67
C THR A 71 3.71 -6.21 6.24
N PRO A 72 3.18 -4.99 6.25
CA PRO A 72 1.77 -4.70 6.49
C PRO A 72 1.01 -4.59 5.17
N ASP A 73 -0.29 -4.94 5.14
CA ASP A 73 -1.20 -4.61 4.04
C ASP A 73 -2.62 -4.37 4.57
N LEU A 74 -3.35 -3.44 3.96
CA LEU A 74 -4.70 -3.02 4.33
C LEU A 74 -5.75 -3.72 3.47
N THR A 75 -6.85 -4.13 4.10
CA THR A 75 -8.04 -4.51 3.32
C THR A 75 -8.53 -3.33 2.49
N PRO A 76 -9.13 -3.57 1.30
CA PRO A 76 -9.58 -2.48 0.41
C PRO A 76 -10.59 -1.51 1.04
N ASP A 77 -11.31 -1.97 2.08
CA ASP A 77 -12.22 -1.14 2.88
C ASP A 77 -11.51 -0.38 4.01
N GLY A 78 -10.19 -0.53 4.15
CA GLY A 78 -9.39 0.07 5.22
C GLY A 78 -9.69 -0.42 6.63
N ALA A 79 -10.60 -1.40 6.82
CA ALA A 79 -11.08 -1.81 8.14
C ALA A 79 -10.13 -2.75 8.89
N ARG A 80 -9.26 -3.46 8.17
CA ARG A 80 -8.30 -4.41 8.75
C ARG A 80 -6.91 -4.20 8.16
N LEU A 81 -5.90 -4.33 9.03
CA LEU A 81 -4.51 -4.40 8.64
C LEU A 81 -3.97 -5.80 8.97
N TYR A 82 -3.36 -6.44 8.00
CA TYR A 82 -2.66 -7.70 8.17
C TYR A 82 -1.16 -7.44 8.22
N VAL A 83 -0.46 -8.06 9.17
CA VAL A 83 0.98 -7.86 9.41
C VAL A 83 1.67 -9.19 9.55
N SER A 84 2.63 -9.49 8.70
CA SER A 84 3.47 -10.68 8.84
C SER A 84 4.47 -10.51 9.99
N ASN A 85 4.54 -11.49 10.89
CA ASN A 85 5.49 -11.53 12.01
C ASN A 85 6.50 -12.65 11.74
N ARG A 86 7.64 -12.27 11.17
CA ARG A 86 8.64 -13.22 10.70
C ARG A 86 9.24 -14.07 11.83
N GLY A 87 9.42 -13.46 13.01
CA GLY A 87 10.01 -14.14 14.17
C GLY A 87 9.08 -15.15 14.85
N ASP A 88 7.77 -14.88 14.87
CA ASP A 88 6.78 -15.73 15.53
C ASP A 88 6.07 -16.68 14.58
N HIS A 89 6.33 -16.58 13.29
CA HIS A 89 5.66 -17.38 12.25
C HIS A 89 4.14 -17.22 12.24
N THR A 90 3.69 -15.96 12.42
CA THR A 90 2.27 -15.60 12.47
C THR A 90 1.96 -14.42 11.56
N VAL A 91 0.65 -14.18 11.35
CA VAL A 91 0.12 -12.94 10.81
C VAL A 91 -0.81 -12.33 11.86
N SER A 92 -0.53 -11.09 12.28
CA SER A 92 -1.43 -10.31 13.14
C SER A 92 -2.50 -9.64 12.30
N VAL A 93 -3.74 -9.63 12.80
CA VAL A 93 -4.88 -8.90 12.21
C VAL A 93 -5.26 -7.78 13.16
N ILE A 94 -5.20 -6.56 12.68
CA ILE A 94 -5.47 -5.34 13.45
C ILE A 94 -6.77 -4.71 12.96
N ASP A 95 -7.63 -4.32 13.88
CA ASP A 95 -8.77 -3.45 13.61
C ASP A 95 -8.28 -2.00 13.54
N THR A 96 -8.43 -1.35 12.40
CA THR A 96 -7.89 -0.01 12.15
C THR A 96 -8.65 1.10 12.88
N ALA A 97 -9.92 0.88 13.21
CA ALA A 97 -10.73 1.84 13.95
C ALA A 97 -10.34 1.91 15.42
N THR A 98 -9.93 0.76 16.00
CA THR A 98 -9.58 0.65 17.43
C THR A 98 -8.08 0.55 17.68
N ASN A 99 -7.28 0.32 16.61
CA ASN A 99 -5.85 0.01 16.69
C ASN A 99 -5.54 -1.21 17.58
N ALA A 100 -6.44 -2.18 17.63
CA ALA A 100 -6.30 -3.38 18.45
C ALA A 100 -6.02 -4.62 17.57
N VAL A 101 -5.14 -5.51 18.04
CA VAL A 101 -4.97 -6.84 17.44
C VAL A 101 -6.20 -7.66 17.77
N VAL A 102 -6.94 -8.10 16.75
CA VAL A 102 -8.18 -8.88 16.89
C VAL A 102 -7.98 -10.36 16.58
N SER A 103 -6.88 -10.72 15.92
CA SER A 103 -6.52 -12.12 15.65
C SER A 103 -5.02 -12.26 15.43
N THR A 104 -4.47 -13.43 15.76
CA THR A 104 -3.11 -13.84 15.42
C THR A 104 -3.19 -15.22 14.75
N ILE A 105 -2.78 -15.31 13.49
CA ILE A 105 -2.96 -16.46 12.64
C ILE A 105 -1.62 -17.18 12.48
N PRO A 106 -1.46 -18.41 12.94
CA PRO A 106 -0.27 -19.23 12.65
C PRO A 106 -0.15 -19.50 11.15
N VAL A 107 1.05 -19.30 10.60
CA VAL A 107 1.38 -19.54 9.19
C VAL A 107 2.68 -20.33 9.06
N ALA A 108 3.12 -20.59 7.83
CA ALA A 108 4.40 -21.25 7.58
C ALA A 108 5.58 -20.41 8.10
N MET A 109 6.74 -21.05 8.31
CA MET A 109 7.94 -20.41 8.89
C MET A 109 8.43 -19.22 8.05
N SER A 110 8.86 -18.17 8.74
CA SER A 110 9.44 -16.95 8.16
C SER A 110 8.52 -16.25 7.16
N PRO A 111 7.26 -15.89 7.55
CA PRO A 111 6.43 -15.07 6.70
C PRO A 111 7.09 -13.71 6.49
N SER A 112 7.17 -13.27 5.23
CA SER A 112 7.78 -12.00 4.83
C SER A 112 6.76 -11.11 4.11
N GLY A 113 6.71 -11.12 2.79
CA GLY A 113 5.72 -10.36 2.04
C GLY A 113 4.31 -10.92 2.18
N LEU A 114 3.31 -10.05 2.19
CA LEU A 114 1.92 -10.44 2.07
C LEU A 114 1.16 -9.45 1.19
N ALA A 115 0.09 -9.92 0.55
CA ALA A 115 -0.81 -9.07 -0.24
C ALA A 115 -2.26 -9.57 -0.12
N ILE A 116 -3.18 -8.61 -0.08
CA ILE A 116 -4.62 -8.84 0.03
C ILE A 116 -5.25 -8.77 -1.35
N THR A 117 -6.17 -9.68 -1.66
CA THR A 117 -6.92 -9.64 -2.92
C THR A 117 -7.81 -8.39 -3.00
N PRO A 118 -8.06 -7.82 -4.21
CA PRO A 118 -8.86 -6.59 -4.35
C PRO A 118 -10.30 -6.69 -3.85
N ASP A 119 -10.86 -7.90 -3.76
CA ASP A 119 -12.15 -8.16 -3.13
C ASP A 119 -12.08 -8.23 -1.58
N GLY A 120 -10.87 -8.13 -1.01
CA GLY A 120 -10.63 -8.22 0.42
C GLY A 120 -10.80 -9.63 1.01
N ALA A 121 -11.06 -10.66 0.20
CA ALA A 121 -11.46 -11.97 0.70
C ALA A 121 -10.28 -12.86 1.13
N ARG A 122 -9.07 -12.64 0.59
CA ARG A 122 -7.91 -13.51 0.84
C ARG A 122 -6.63 -12.73 1.02
N VAL A 123 -5.71 -13.29 1.82
CA VAL A 123 -4.32 -12.81 1.97
C VAL A 123 -3.39 -13.92 1.52
N TYR A 124 -2.50 -13.60 0.60
CA TYR A 124 -1.39 -14.47 0.19
C TYR A 124 -0.14 -14.06 0.94
N VAL A 125 0.52 -15.02 1.59
CA VAL A 125 1.70 -14.77 2.42
C VAL A 125 2.90 -15.50 1.84
N ALA A 126 3.94 -14.76 1.44
CA ALA A 126 5.21 -15.35 1.07
C ALA A 126 5.95 -15.83 2.33
N SER A 127 6.36 -17.09 2.36
CA SER A 127 7.12 -17.65 3.48
C SER A 127 8.42 -18.27 3.00
N GLY A 128 9.53 -17.80 3.52
CA GLY A 128 10.87 -18.25 3.12
C GLY A 128 11.12 -19.75 3.30
N SER A 129 10.21 -20.46 3.97
CA SER A 129 10.21 -21.93 4.08
C SER A 129 9.78 -22.67 2.80
N GLY A 130 9.48 -21.96 1.71
CA GLY A 130 9.02 -22.57 0.46
C GLY A 130 7.52 -22.84 0.42
N ALA A 131 6.73 -21.95 0.99
CA ALA A 131 5.28 -22.07 1.04
C ALA A 131 4.60 -20.72 0.90
N ILE A 132 3.39 -20.72 0.35
CA ILE A 132 2.54 -19.52 0.23
C ILE A 132 1.19 -19.86 0.87
N PRO A 133 1.02 -19.67 2.20
CA PRO A 133 -0.26 -19.78 2.87
C PRO A 133 -1.27 -18.77 2.32
N VAL A 134 -2.52 -19.20 2.14
CA VAL A 134 -3.66 -18.38 1.74
C VAL A 134 -4.64 -18.29 2.90
N ILE A 135 -4.81 -17.10 3.44
CA ILE A 135 -5.69 -16.82 4.57
C ILE A 135 -7.04 -16.34 4.02
N ASN A 136 -8.13 -16.87 4.57
CA ASN A 136 -9.46 -16.32 4.38
C ASN A 136 -9.71 -15.20 5.40
N THR A 137 -10.05 -14.00 4.95
CA THR A 137 -10.19 -12.82 5.80
C THR A 137 -11.46 -12.82 6.65
N SER A 138 -12.51 -13.52 6.22
CA SER A 138 -13.76 -13.59 6.99
C SER A 138 -13.65 -14.52 8.21
N THR A 139 -12.80 -15.55 8.12
CA THR A 139 -12.57 -16.53 9.20
C THR A 139 -11.25 -16.34 9.91
N ASN A 140 -10.32 -15.56 9.34
CA ASN A 140 -8.94 -15.42 9.80
C ASN A 140 -8.21 -16.78 9.96
N THR A 141 -8.39 -17.67 8.99
CA THR A 141 -7.75 -19.01 8.98
C THR A 141 -7.04 -19.26 7.66
N VAL A 142 -5.95 -20.04 7.70
CA VAL A 142 -5.30 -20.57 6.51
C VAL A 142 -6.20 -21.64 5.89
N THR A 143 -6.63 -21.42 4.65
CA THR A 143 -7.52 -22.35 3.91
C THR A 143 -6.76 -23.29 3.00
N THR A 144 -5.61 -22.85 2.49
CA THR A 144 -4.72 -23.66 1.65
C THR A 144 -3.30 -23.15 1.76
N THR A 145 -2.34 -23.97 1.34
CA THR A 145 -0.92 -23.58 1.24
C THR A 145 -0.41 -24.02 -0.12
N ILE A 146 0.08 -23.08 -0.91
CA ILE A 146 0.64 -23.34 -2.23
C ILE A 146 2.13 -23.66 -2.06
N PRO A 147 2.63 -24.83 -2.53
CA PRO A 147 4.04 -25.14 -2.47
C PRO A 147 4.84 -24.21 -3.41
N ASP A 148 5.95 -23.68 -2.92
CA ASP A 148 6.92 -22.92 -3.71
C ASP A 148 8.32 -23.19 -3.18
N SER A 149 9.12 -23.95 -3.92
CA SER A 149 10.46 -24.38 -3.48
C SER A 149 11.56 -23.32 -3.70
N PHE A 150 11.19 -22.12 -4.16
CA PHE A 150 12.15 -21.09 -4.58
C PHE A 150 12.45 -20.00 -3.53
N GLY A 151 11.90 -20.08 -2.33
CA GLY A 151 12.09 -19.09 -1.26
C GLY A 151 11.34 -17.79 -1.49
N PRO A 152 10.00 -17.85 -1.42
CA PRO A 152 9.13 -16.69 -1.61
C PRO A 152 9.38 -15.60 -0.57
N SER A 153 9.48 -14.33 -1.02
CA SER A 153 9.83 -13.17 -0.20
C SER A 153 8.82 -12.03 -0.25
N GLN A 154 8.28 -11.70 -1.44
CA GLN A 154 7.30 -10.63 -1.64
C GLN A 154 6.17 -11.11 -2.55
N VAL A 155 4.97 -10.51 -2.37
CA VAL A 155 3.77 -10.82 -3.16
C VAL A 155 3.15 -9.53 -3.67
N ALA A 156 2.67 -9.55 -4.91
CA ALA A 156 1.76 -8.54 -5.44
C ALA A 156 0.60 -9.22 -6.18
N ILE A 157 -0.60 -8.66 -6.08
CA ILE A 157 -1.81 -9.21 -6.70
C ILE A 157 -2.32 -8.22 -7.74
N THR A 158 -2.75 -8.74 -8.90
CA THR A 158 -3.32 -7.92 -9.98
C THR A 158 -4.63 -7.26 -9.56
N SER A 159 -4.93 -6.09 -10.10
CA SER A 159 -6.13 -5.30 -9.78
C SER A 159 -7.46 -6.03 -10.03
N ASP A 160 -7.48 -7.02 -10.93
CA ASP A 160 -8.62 -7.91 -11.15
C ASP A 160 -8.67 -9.12 -10.20
N GLY A 161 -7.65 -9.24 -9.32
CA GLY A 161 -7.53 -10.36 -8.37
C GLY A 161 -7.20 -11.72 -9.01
N ALA A 162 -7.01 -11.80 -10.33
CA ALA A 162 -6.89 -13.08 -11.02
C ALA A 162 -5.51 -13.74 -10.88
N ARG A 163 -4.45 -12.96 -10.60
CA ARG A 163 -3.09 -13.49 -10.45
C ARG A 163 -2.37 -12.87 -9.27
N ALA A 164 -1.58 -13.69 -8.58
CA ALA A 164 -0.55 -13.23 -7.65
C ALA A 164 0.83 -13.51 -8.24
N TYR A 165 1.72 -12.54 -8.12
CA TYR A 165 3.12 -12.63 -8.51
C TYR A 165 3.97 -12.66 -7.24
N VAL A 166 4.81 -13.68 -7.10
CA VAL A 166 5.60 -13.92 -5.90
C VAL A 166 7.08 -13.89 -6.24
N VAL A 167 7.80 -12.99 -5.62
CA VAL A 167 9.26 -12.88 -5.77
C VAL A 167 9.93 -13.99 -4.99
N ASN A 168 10.85 -14.70 -5.63
CA ASN A 168 11.68 -15.76 -5.05
C ASN A 168 13.12 -15.23 -4.87
N GLY A 169 13.37 -14.60 -3.74
CA GLY A 169 14.65 -13.90 -3.49
C GLY A 169 15.33 -14.26 -2.15
N GLU A 170 14.70 -15.11 -1.32
CA GLU A 170 15.30 -15.47 -0.01
C GLU A 170 16.42 -16.50 -0.13
N THR A 171 16.49 -17.23 -1.21
CA THR A 171 17.59 -18.17 -1.48
C THR A 171 18.40 -17.68 -2.66
N SER A 172 19.72 -17.68 -2.55
CA SER A 172 20.64 -17.29 -3.64
C SER A 172 20.60 -18.23 -4.87
N LEU A 173 19.59 -19.08 -4.96
CA LEU A 173 19.45 -20.12 -5.97
C LEU A 173 18.31 -19.91 -6.96
N SER A 174 17.49 -18.87 -6.78
CA SER A 174 16.31 -18.68 -7.64
C SER A 174 16.04 -17.20 -7.93
N ASP A 175 16.50 -16.77 -9.08
CA ASP A 175 16.21 -15.43 -9.62
C ASP A 175 14.93 -15.50 -10.46
N THR A 176 13.78 -15.76 -9.78
CA THR A 176 12.49 -15.97 -10.47
C THR A 176 11.34 -15.24 -9.79
N VAL A 177 10.25 -15.10 -10.52
CA VAL A 177 8.92 -14.72 -10.02
C VAL A 177 7.95 -15.85 -10.33
N SER A 178 7.32 -16.41 -9.29
CA SER A 178 6.24 -17.38 -9.45
C SER A 178 4.93 -16.66 -9.77
N VAL A 179 4.18 -17.16 -10.75
CA VAL A 179 2.85 -16.67 -11.12
C VAL A 179 1.81 -17.66 -10.63
N ILE A 180 0.90 -17.19 -9.80
CA ILE A 180 -0.17 -17.99 -9.20
C ILE A 180 -1.50 -17.61 -9.82
N ASP A 181 -2.27 -18.60 -10.27
CA ASP A 181 -3.70 -18.47 -10.53
C ASP A 181 -4.44 -18.44 -9.19
N THR A 182 -5.10 -17.33 -8.88
CA THR A 182 -5.74 -17.14 -7.58
C THR A 182 -7.08 -17.89 -7.44
N ALA A 183 -7.71 -18.26 -8.54
CA ALA A 183 -8.94 -19.06 -8.50
C ALA A 183 -8.64 -20.52 -8.18
N ALA A 184 -7.57 -21.08 -8.80
CA ALA A 184 -7.14 -22.45 -8.58
C ALA A 184 -6.18 -22.59 -7.38
N ASN A 185 -5.54 -21.51 -6.92
CA ASN A 185 -4.43 -21.51 -5.96
C ASN A 185 -3.28 -22.44 -6.39
N THR A 186 -2.86 -22.31 -7.65
CA THR A 186 -1.77 -23.09 -8.23
C THR A 186 -0.76 -22.21 -8.93
N THR A 187 0.51 -22.57 -8.87
CA THR A 187 1.57 -21.93 -9.66
C THR A 187 1.41 -22.33 -11.13
N ILE A 188 1.29 -21.33 -12.01
CA ILE A 188 1.09 -21.53 -13.46
C ILE A 188 2.32 -21.20 -14.30
N ALA A 189 3.27 -20.43 -13.75
CA ALA A 189 4.54 -20.09 -14.40
C ALA A 189 5.59 -19.71 -13.36
N ASN A 190 6.87 -19.85 -13.77
CA ASN A 190 8.03 -19.27 -13.09
C ASN A 190 8.80 -18.45 -14.13
N ILE A 191 8.94 -17.15 -13.88
CA ILE A 191 9.53 -16.19 -14.82
C ILE A 191 10.95 -15.87 -14.33
N PRO A 192 12.00 -16.19 -15.12
CA PRO A 192 13.35 -15.74 -14.79
C PRO A 192 13.45 -14.22 -14.83
N VAL A 193 14.10 -13.62 -13.81
CA VAL A 193 14.37 -12.19 -13.69
C VAL A 193 15.85 -11.93 -13.44
N GLY A 194 16.24 -10.75 -12.98
CA GLY A 194 17.64 -10.47 -12.64
C GLY A 194 18.02 -10.98 -11.25
N LEU A 195 19.31 -10.82 -10.88
CA LEU A 195 19.92 -11.40 -9.69
C LEU A 195 19.36 -10.82 -8.38
N ALA A 196 19.05 -11.70 -7.44
CA ALA A 196 18.50 -11.39 -6.12
C ALA A 196 17.27 -10.46 -6.19
N PRO A 197 16.15 -10.94 -6.76
CA PRO A 197 14.93 -10.15 -6.82
C PRO A 197 14.41 -9.89 -5.41
N ALA A 198 13.93 -8.64 -5.15
CA ALA A 198 13.55 -8.20 -3.81
C ALA A 198 12.14 -7.59 -3.75
N GLY A 199 11.90 -6.47 -4.41
CA GLY A 199 10.61 -5.78 -4.42
C GLY A 199 9.80 -6.07 -5.68
N ILE A 200 8.48 -5.93 -5.58
CA ILE A 200 7.55 -6.15 -6.68
C ILE A 200 6.40 -5.15 -6.62
N ALA A 201 6.01 -4.60 -7.76
CA ALA A 201 4.82 -3.77 -7.91
C ALA A 201 4.16 -4.01 -9.27
N ILE A 202 2.84 -3.85 -9.33
CA ILE A 202 2.03 -4.05 -10.53
C ILE A 202 1.41 -2.70 -10.93
N THR A 203 1.39 -2.39 -12.22
CA THR A 203 0.70 -1.19 -12.72
C THR A 203 -0.81 -1.26 -12.41
N PRO A 204 -1.49 -0.13 -12.13
CA PRO A 204 -2.92 -0.11 -11.78
C PRO A 204 -3.83 -0.77 -12.81
N ASP A 205 -3.46 -0.72 -14.10
CA ASP A 205 -4.14 -1.41 -15.19
C ASP A 205 -3.87 -2.93 -15.23
N GLY A 206 -2.97 -3.40 -14.35
CA GLY A 206 -2.57 -4.80 -14.24
C GLY A 206 -1.76 -5.33 -15.42
N SER A 207 -1.32 -4.49 -16.36
CA SER A 207 -0.66 -4.95 -17.59
C SER A 207 0.80 -5.32 -17.40
N ARG A 208 1.51 -4.68 -16.45
CA ARG A 208 2.95 -4.87 -16.23
C ARG A 208 3.28 -5.10 -14.76
N VAL A 209 4.30 -5.93 -14.55
CA VAL A 209 4.88 -6.21 -13.23
C VAL A 209 6.32 -5.76 -13.22
N TYR A 210 6.70 -4.95 -12.25
CA TYR A 210 8.05 -4.43 -12.06
C TYR A 210 8.70 -5.14 -10.87
N VAL A 211 9.88 -5.68 -11.07
CA VAL A 211 10.63 -6.46 -10.06
C VAL A 211 12.03 -5.89 -9.92
N THR A 212 12.39 -5.47 -8.71
CA THR A 212 13.75 -5.01 -8.42
C THR A 212 14.71 -6.19 -8.30
N ASN A 213 15.88 -6.08 -8.91
CA ASN A 213 16.95 -7.08 -8.88
C ASN A 213 18.13 -6.50 -8.09
N GLN A 214 18.18 -6.79 -6.79
CA GLN A 214 19.08 -6.11 -5.84
C GLN A 214 20.55 -6.22 -6.20
N HIS A 215 21.02 -7.41 -6.54
CA HIS A 215 22.42 -7.63 -6.94
C HIS A 215 22.65 -7.34 -8.43
N GLY A 216 21.59 -7.33 -9.23
CA GLY A 216 21.65 -6.96 -10.64
C GLY A 216 21.70 -5.45 -10.90
N SER A 217 21.37 -4.61 -9.90
CA SER A 217 21.22 -3.16 -10.04
C SER A 217 20.24 -2.74 -11.15
N THR A 218 19.21 -3.55 -11.35
CA THR A 218 18.21 -3.38 -12.41
C THR A 218 16.79 -3.59 -11.89
N VAL A 219 15.82 -3.24 -12.73
CA VAL A 219 14.41 -3.62 -12.58
C VAL A 219 14.02 -4.42 -13.80
N SER A 220 13.47 -5.63 -13.59
CA SER A 220 12.82 -6.41 -14.65
C SER A 220 11.37 -5.97 -14.82
N VAL A 221 10.94 -5.76 -16.06
CA VAL A 221 9.55 -5.44 -16.44
C VAL A 221 8.95 -6.65 -17.12
N ILE A 222 7.92 -7.22 -16.51
CA ILE A 222 7.22 -8.41 -17.00
C ILE A 222 5.90 -7.96 -17.65
N ASP A 223 5.63 -8.46 -18.85
CA ASP A 223 4.32 -8.37 -19.48
C ASP A 223 3.41 -9.47 -18.95
N ARG A 224 2.25 -9.07 -18.41
CA ARG A 224 1.29 -9.99 -17.81
C ARG A 224 0.68 -10.97 -18.82
N SER A 225 0.48 -10.53 -20.04
CA SER A 225 -0.23 -11.34 -21.06
C SER A 225 0.61 -12.52 -21.55
N THR A 226 1.94 -12.32 -21.62
CA THR A 226 2.91 -13.31 -22.08
C THR A 226 3.66 -14.01 -20.95
N ASN A 227 3.65 -13.45 -19.72
CA ASN A 227 4.50 -13.84 -18.60
C ASN A 227 6.01 -13.86 -18.98
N THR A 228 6.46 -12.86 -19.71
CA THR A 228 7.87 -12.73 -20.11
C THR A 228 8.43 -11.37 -19.71
N VAL A 229 9.74 -11.32 -19.43
CA VAL A 229 10.45 -10.06 -19.23
C VAL A 229 10.59 -9.34 -20.57
N ILE A 230 10.02 -8.14 -20.69
CA ILE A 230 10.04 -7.30 -21.89
C ILE A 230 11.06 -6.17 -21.84
N ALA A 231 11.55 -5.85 -20.64
CA ALA A 231 12.61 -4.86 -20.42
C ALA A 231 13.40 -5.15 -19.15
N THR A 232 14.68 -4.78 -19.17
CA THR A 232 15.54 -4.74 -17.98
C THR A 232 16.11 -3.34 -17.88
N VAL A 233 15.71 -2.60 -16.84
CA VAL A 233 15.99 -1.17 -16.64
C VAL A 233 17.15 -1.02 -15.66
N PRO A 234 18.30 -0.47 -16.05
CA PRO A 234 19.35 -0.10 -15.10
C PRO A 234 18.88 1.06 -14.20
N VAL A 235 18.96 0.90 -12.86
CA VAL A 235 18.42 1.89 -11.92
C VAL A 235 19.46 2.42 -10.92
N GLY A 236 20.56 1.71 -10.70
CA GLY A 236 21.56 2.03 -9.70
C GLY A 236 21.71 0.93 -8.67
N PHE A 237 22.64 1.10 -7.73
CA PHE A 237 23.09 0.05 -6.83
C PHE A 237 22.07 -0.30 -5.74
N GLY A 238 21.79 -1.59 -5.61
CA GLY A 238 21.02 -2.18 -4.51
C GLY A 238 19.54 -1.80 -4.49
N PRO A 239 18.79 -1.89 -5.62
CA PRO A 239 17.36 -1.64 -5.61
C PRO A 239 16.66 -2.65 -4.68
N PHE A 240 15.71 -2.15 -3.84
CA PHE A 240 14.98 -2.97 -2.89
C PHE A 240 13.46 -2.83 -3.09
N GLY A 241 12.80 -1.90 -2.40
CA GLY A 241 11.38 -1.65 -2.58
C GLY A 241 11.07 -0.90 -3.87
N ILE A 242 9.85 -1.07 -4.35
CA ILE A 242 9.32 -0.39 -5.52
C ILE A 242 7.84 -0.09 -5.33
N ALA A 243 7.42 1.11 -5.73
CA ALA A 243 6.01 1.52 -5.77
C ALA A 243 5.67 2.14 -7.12
N ILE A 244 4.47 1.88 -7.63
CA ILE A 244 3.95 2.50 -8.86
C ILE A 244 3.03 3.66 -8.46
N SER A 245 3.14 4.81 -9.13
CA SER A 245 2.22 5.93 -8.94
C SER A 245 0.77 5.52 -9.28
N ASN A 246 -0.21 6.14 -8.61
CA ASN A 246 -1.63 5.76 -8.75
C ASN A 246 -2.17 5.93 -10.17
N ASP A 247 -1.56 6.81 -10.97
CA ASP A 247 -1.86 6.97 -12.41
C ASP A 247 -1.12 5.97 -13.33
N GLY A 248 -0.26 5.14 -12.73
CA GLY A 248 0.51 4.13 -13.44
C GLY A 248 1.68 4.66 -14.28
N THR A 249 1.94 5.98 -14.27
CA THR A 249 2.93 6.60 -15.19
C THR A 249 4.37 6.53 -14.70
N ARG A 250 4.59 6.31 -13.39
CA ARG A 250 5.91 6.30 -12.75
C ARG A 250 6.10 5.10 -11.83
N ALA A 251 7.30 4.52 -11.82
CA ALA A 251 7.75 3.57 -10.82
C ALA A 251 8.89 4.20 -9.99
N TYR A 252 8.75 4.18 -8.69
CA TYR A 252 9.74 4.70 -7.73
C TYR A 252 10.47 3.53 -7.09
N VAL A 253 11.78 3.50 -7.21
CA VAL A 253 12.65 2.40 -6.79
C VAL A 253 13.58 2.87 -5.68
N ALA A 254 13.48 2.26 -4.50
CA ALA A 254 14.39 2.52 -3.39
C ALA A 254 15.78 1.93 -3.70
N LEU A 255 16.81 2.78 -3.64
CA LEU A 255 18.21 2.42 -3.77
C LEU A 255 18.93 2.74 -2.45
N ARG A 256 20.19 2.36 -2.30
CA ARG A 256 20.92 2.60 -1.04
C ARG A 256 21.03 4.06 -0.61
N VAL A 257 21.10 5.00 -1.54
CA VAL A 257 21.33 6.44 -1.24
C VAL A 257 20.44 7.37 -2.06
N SER A 258 19.44 6.82 -2.74
CA SER A 258 18.56 7.60 -3.62
C SER A 258 17.30 6.80 -3.96
N ILE A 259 16.37 7.45 -4.64
CA ILE A 259 15.21 6.81 -5.25
C ILE A 259 15.26 7.10 -6.75
N SER A 260 15.29 6.06 -7.58
CA SER A 260 15.15 6.19 -9.03
C SER A 260 13.70 6.24 -9.44
N VAL A 261 13.37 7.12 -10.39
CA VAL A 261 12.02 7.26 -10.96
C VAL A 261 12.06 6.79 -12.41
N ILE A 262 11.31 5.75 -12.70
CA ILE A 262 11.19 5.16 -14.04
C ILE A 262 9.89 5.66 -14.67
N ASP A 263 9.94 6.10 -15.92
CA ASP A 263 8.76 6.30 -16.76
C ASP A 263 8.26 4.94 -17.27
N THR A 264 7.03 4.57 -16.94
CA THR A 264 6.50 3.24 -17.26
C THR A 264 6.18 3.05 -18.74
N SER A 265 5.99 4.14 -19.49
CA SER A 265 5.71 4.06 -20.92
C SER A 265 6.97 3.78 -21.74
N THR A 266 8.11 4.32 -21.32
CA THR A 266 9.41 4.18 -22.00
C THR A 266 10.34 3.18 -21.33
N ASN A 267 10.06 2.76 -20.08
CA ASN A 267 10.94 1.97 -19.22
C ASN A 267 12.34 2.60 -19.08
N ALA A 268 12.40 3.92 -18.95
CA ALA A 268 13.65 4.67 -18.75
C ALA A 268 13.64 5.39 -17.42
N VAL A 269 14.80 5.49 -16.76
CA VAL A 269 14.97 6.34 -15.57
C VAL A 269 14.91 7.81 -16.02
N VAL A 270 13.95 8.57 -15.48
CA VAL A 270 13.70 9.98 -15.81
C VAL A 270 14.11 10.94 -14.69
N ALA A 271 14.28 10.45 -13.47
CA ALA A 271 14.77 11.24 -12.35
C ALA A 271 15.47 10.34 -11.32
N THR A 272 16.34 10.98 -10.53
CA THR A 272 16.94 10.35 -9.33
C THR A 272 16.80 11.35 -8.19
N ILE A 273 16.12 10.95 -7.11
CA ILE A 273 15.88 11.74 -5.92
C ILE A 273 16.95 11.39 -4.90
N PRO A 274 17.83 12.31 -4.48
CA PRO A 274 18.78 12.05 -3.40
C PRO A 274 18.04 11.71 -2.11
N PHE A 275 18.35 10.55 -1.51
CA PHE A 275 17.72 10.08 -0.28
C PHE A 275 18.76 9.30 0.55
N PRO A 276 19.58 9.97 1.35
CA PRO A 276 20.84 9.43 1.87
C PRO A 276 20.70 8.40 3.00
N PHE A 277 19.48 8.11 3.44
CA PHE A 277 19.21 7.28 4.63
C PHE A 277 18.84 5.83 4.30
N ASN A 278 19.33 5.28 3.22
CA ASN A 278 19.13 3.89 2.80
C ASN A 278 17.64 3.48 2.79
N PRO A 279 16.86 4.01 1.83
CA PRO A 279 15.44 3.71 1.70
C PRO A 279 15.21 2.22 1.41
N ILE A 280 14.13 1.66 1.98
CA ILE A 280 13.82 0.22 1.88
C ILE A 280 12.48 0.01 1.16
N PHE A 281 11.38 0.42 1.80
CA PHE A 281 10.04 0.28 1.25
C PHE A 281 9.39 1.65 1.04
N LEU A 282 8.46 1.68 0.09
CA LEU A 282 7.75 2.90 -0.29
C LEU A 282 6.28 2.58 -0.52
N ASP A 283 5.42 3.52 -0.17
CA ASP A 283 4.01 3.44 -0.55
C ASP A 283 3.40 4.83 -0.71
N PHE A 284 2.44 4.94 -1.65
CA PHE A 284 1.76 6.18 -1.96
C PHE A 284 0.55 6.43 -1.08
N THR A 285 0.26 7.70 -0.81
CA THR A 285 -1.06 8.08 -0.34
C THR A 285 -2.13 7.76 -1.40
N PRO A 286 -3.38 7.45 -1.00
CA PRO A 286 -4.46 7.12 -1.93
C PRO A 286 -4.75 8.19 -2.97
N ASP A 287 -4.45 9.48 -2.68
CA ASP A 287 -4.55 10.59 -3.63
C ASP A 287 -3.33 10.71 -4.57
N GLY A 288 -2.30 9.88 -4.37
CA GLY A 288 -1.08 9.85 -5.17
C GLY A 288 -0.15 11.06 -4.98
N THR A 289 -0.46 11.97 -4.03
CA THR A 289 0.31 13.21 -3.89
C THR A 289 1.61 13.05 -3.12
N ARG A 290 1.68 12.06 -2.21
CA ARG A 290 2.85 11.82 -1.35
C ARG A 290 3.29 10.36 -1.41
N LEU A 291 4.59 10.16 -1.37
CA LEU A 291 5.25 8.86 -1.25
C LEU A 291 5.94 8.79 0.11
N TYR A 292 5.52 7.85 0.93
CA TYR A 292 6.14 7.55 2.21
C TYR A 292 7.25 6.53 2.02
N VAL A 293 8.37 6.73 2.68
CA VAL A 293 9.60 5.93 2.48
C VAL A 293 10.17 5.53 3.83
N THR A 294 10.27 4.23 4.10
CA THR A 294 10.99 3.71 5.26
C THR A 294 12.48 3.60 4.99
N THR A 295 13.32 3.71 6.02
CA THR A 295 14.77 3.66 5.90
C THR A 295 15.39 2.70 6.90
N VAL A 296 16.56 2.15 6.60
CA VAL A 296 17.32 1.32 7.55
C VAL A 296 17.69 2.10 8.83
N ASP A 297 17.88 3.42 8.71
CA ASP A 297 18.38 4.28 9.79
C ASP A 297 17.27 4.75 10.74
N SER A 298 16.25 3.93 10.98
CA SER A 298 15.19 4.15 11.98
C SER A 298 14.35 5.39 11.74
N SER A 299 13.98 5.66 10.49
CA SER A 299 13.19 6.82 10.13
C SER A 299 12.22 6.58 8.96
N VAL A 300 11.27 7.48 8.81
CA VAL A 300 10.35 7.55 7.66
C VAL A 300 10.46 8.94 7.05
N GLY A 301 10.62 9.00 5.75
CA GLY A 301 10.61 10.26 4.98
C GLY A 301 9.38 10.35 4.10
N VAL A 302 9.09 11.55 3.61
CA VAL A 302 7.98 11.80 2.69
C VAL A 302 8.46 12.60 1.49
N ILE A 303 8.09 12.14 0.31
CA ILE A 303 8.37 12.78 -0.97
C ILE A 303 7.06 13.33 -1.54
N ASP A 304 7.10 14.56 -2.05
CA ASP A 304 6.05 15.10 -2.90
C ASP A 304 6.21 14.52 -4.31
N ALA A 305 5.18 13.81 -4.77
CA ALA A 305 5.24 13.03 -6.02
C ALA A 305 5.26 13.93 -7.27
N ALA A 306 4.68 15.13 -7.20
CA ALA A 306 4.62 16.04 -8.36
C ALA A 306 5.97 16.70 -8.62
N SER A 307 6.67 17.13 -7.55
CA SER A 307 7.96 17.82 -7.64
C SER A 307 9.16 16.86 -7.53
N ASN A 308 8.97 15.61 -7.11
CA ASN A 308 10.02 14.65 -6.75
C ASN A 308 11.00 15.22 -5.68
N THR A 309 10.48 15.96 -4.70
CA THR A 309 11.28 16.54 -3.62
C THR A 309 10.95 15.93 -2.27
N VAL A 310 11.95 15.79 -1.41
CA VAL A 310 11.76 15.35 -0.03
C VAL A 310 11.13 16.49 0.76
N VAL A 311 9.89 16.31 1.23
CA VAL A 311 9.14 17.34 1.99
C VAL A 311 9.16 17.08 3.49
N VAL A 312 9.33 15.83 3.92
CA VAL A 312 9.60 15.46 5.31
C VAL A 312 10.90 14.66 5.32
N PRO A 313 11.98 15.22 5.88
CA PRO A 313 13.25 14.50 5.95
C PRO A 313 13.14 13.30 6.91
N PRO A 314 13.87 12.19 6.65
CA PRO A 314 13.76 10.95 7.39
C PRO A 314 14.09 11.01 8.89
N SER A 315 14.51 12.13 9.43
CA SER A 315 14.97 12.25 10.84
C SER A 315 13.86 12.37 11.89
N ILE A 316 12.57 12.39 11.51
CA ILE A 316 11.53 12.97 12.37
C ILE A 316 10.67 11.96 13.15
N LEU A 317 10.54 10.72 12.72
CA LEU A 317 9.50 9.85 13.29
C LEU A 317 9.98 8.83 14.34
N GLY A 318 11.28 8.68 14.56
CA GLY A 318 11.83 7.88 15.68
C GLY A 318 11.34 6.43 15.77
N ILE A 319 10.98 5.81 14.65
CA ILE A 319 10.50 4.43 14.58
C ILE A 319 11.73 3.51 14.50
N ALA A 320 11.95 2.69 15.51
CA ALA A 320 13.11 1.81 15.54
C ALA A 320 12.99 0.70 14.48
N CYS A 321 14.05 0.51 13.68
CA CYS A 321 14.13 -0.52 12.64
C CYS A 321 12.86 -0.62 11.77
N PRO A 322 12.39 0.48 11.13
CA PRO A 322 11.21 0.43 10.28
C PRO A 322 11.50 -0.46 9.06
N LEU A 323 10.53 -1.27 8.70
CA LEU A 323 10.59 -2.11 7.51
C LEU A 323 9.41 -1.82 6.59
N GLY A 324 8.42 -2.69 6.55
CA GLY A 324 7.26 -2.55 5.68
C GLY A 324 6.44 -1.30 5.99
N ILE A 325 5.82 -0.77 4.96
CA ILE A 325 4.89 0.36 5.04
C ILE A 325 3.69 0.09 4.14
N VAL A 326 2.52 0.49 4.60
CA VAL A 326 1.31 0.63 3.79
C VAL A 326 0.61 1.93 4.15
N VAL A 327 0.12 2.65 3.15
CA VAL A 327 -0.62 3.90 3.33
C VAL A 327 -2.03 3.73 2.76
N GLY A 328 -3.04 3.98 3.55
CA GLY A 328 -4.42 3.81 3.09
C GLY A 328 -5.43 4.71 3.79
N ASP A 329 -6.60 4.81 3.18
CA ASP A 329 -7.76 5.47 3.76
C ASP A 329 -8.46 4.48 4.71
N ILE A 330 -8.51 4.83 5.99
CA ILE A 330 -9.20 4.04 7.03
C ILE A 330 -10.58 4.60 7.35
N SER A 331 -11.07 5.54 6.55
CA SER A 331 -12.42 6.06 6.72
C SER A 331 -13.44 4.94 6.52
N PRO A 332 -14.40 4.81 7.40
CA PRO A 332 -15.37 3.74 7.29
C PRO A 332 -16.14 3.85 5.97
N THR A 333 -16.29 2.73 5.25
CA THR A 333 -17.20 2.63 4.11
C THR A 333 -18.54 2.06 4.57
N PRO A 334 -19.68 2.50 4.00
CA PRO A 334 -20.98 1.97 4.39
C PRO A 334 -21.12 0.51 3.91
N LYS A 335 -21.44 -0.39 4.85
CA LYS A 335 -21.66 -1.83 4.57
C LYS A 335 -23.14 -2.18 4.52
N THR A 336 -23.98 -1.38 5.16
CA THR A 336 -25.43 -1.60 5.23
C THR A 336 -26.20 -0.33 4.88
N LYS A 337 -27.48 -0.49 4.49
CA LYS A 337 -28.37 0.66 4.24
C LYS A 337 -28.62 1.50 5.48
N ASP A 338 -28.47 0.90 6.67
CA ASP A 338 -28.66 1.61 7.93
C ASP A 338 -27.49 2.55 8.20
N ASP A 339 -26.28 2.22 7.72
CA ASP A 339 -25.14 3.14 7.77
C ASP A 339 -25.39 4.45 7.01
N CYS A 340 -26.30 4.45 6.04
CA CYS A 340 -26.62 5.60 5.22
C CYS A 340 -27.75 6.46 5.77
N LYS A 341 -28.48 6.02 6.80
CA LYS A 341 -29.64 6.72 7.37
C LYS A 341 -29.23 7.86 8.32
N ASP A 342 -30.14 8.76 8.58
CA ASP A 342 -30.05 9.83 9.59
C ASP A 342 -28.74 10.64 9.51
N GLY A 343 -28.28 10.92 8.29
CA GLY A 343 -27.03 11.64 8.07
C GLY A 343 -25.78 10.77 8.16
N GLY A 344 -25.91 9.46 8.37
CA GLY A 344 -24.80 8.53 8.42
C GLY A 344 -23.90 8.54 7.19
N PHE A 345 -24.47 8.87 6.00
CA PHE A 345 -23.69 9.03 4.76
C PHE A 345 -22.61 10.12 4.84
N LEU A 346 -22.72 11.07 5.78
CA LEU A 346 -21.75 12.16 5.99
C LEU A 346 -20.46 11.70 6.69
N ARG A 347 -20.46 10.53 7.33
CA ARG A 347 -19.28 9.97 8.02
C ARG A 347 -18.32 9.21 7.12
N PHE A 348 -18.67 9.03 5.83
CA PHE A 348 -17.85 8.32 4.87
C PHE A 348 -17.11 9.31 3.97
N SER A 349 -15.81 9.19 3.88
CA SER A 349 -14.96 10.03 3.05
C SER A 349 -14.53 9.33 1.75
N SER A 350 -14.51 8.00 1.76
CA SER A 350 -14.19 7.18 0.59
C SER A 350 -15.15 5.98 0.49
N PRO A 351 -16.09 5.98 -0.45
CA PRO A 351 -16.48 7.11 -1.30
C PRO A 351 -17.26 8.19 -0.55
N ALA A 352 -17.08 9.45 -0.94
CA ALA A 352 -17.86 10.56 -0.38
C ALA A 352 -19.26 10.61 -1.02
N PHE A 353 -20.29 10.73 -0.20
CA PHE A 353 -21.68 10.78 -0.67
C PHE A 353 -22.28 12.16 -0.43
N ARG A 354 -23.00 12.68 -1.43
CA ARG A 354 -23.72 13.97 -1.33
C ARG A 354 -25.06 13.86 -0.61
N ASN A 355 -25.63 12.66 -0.55
CA ASN A 355 -26.91 12.40 0.11
C ASN A 355 -27.09 10.90 0.41
N GLN A 356 -28.09 10.59 1.25
CA GLN A 356 -28.45 9.24 1.65
C GLN A 356 -28.72 8.29 0.46
N GLY A 357 -29.34 8.79 -0.61
CA GLY A 357 -29.67 7.99 -1.80
C GLY A 357 -28.43 7.48 -2.53
N GLN A 358 -27.37 8.28 -2.64
CA GLN A 358 -26.10 7.87 -3.24
C GLN A 358 -25.39 6.81 -2.38
N CYS A 359 -25.40 6.98 -1.06
CA CYS A 359 -24.85 6.00 -0.13
C CYS A 359 -25.59 4.65 -0.20
N ILE A 360 -26.95 4.66 -0.20
CA ILE A 360 -27.76 3.44 -0.35
C ILE A 360 -27.51 2.76 -1.69
N LYS A 361 -27.38 3.54 -2.77
CA LYS A 361 -27.03 2.99 -4.09
C LYS A 361 -25.70 2.29 -4.07
N TYR A 362 -24.68 2.90 -3.49
CA TYR A 362 -23.36 2.31 -3.32
C TYR A 362 -23.45 0.96 -2.57
N VAL A 363 -24.12 0.91 -1.41
CA VAL A 363 -24.31 -0.33 -0.64
C VAL A 363 -24.99 -1.41 -1.48
N ASN A 364 -26.04 -1.08 -2.23
CA ASN A 364 -26.73 -2.05 -3.09
C ASN A 364 -25.84 -2.65 -4.19
N GLU A 365 -24.84 -1.90 -4.66
CA GLU A 365 -23.94 -2.30 -5.74
C GLU A 365 -22.74 -3.10 -5.23
N HIS A 366 -22.31 -2.90 -3.97
CA HIS A 366 -21.06 -3.42 -3.43
C HIS A 366 -21.22 -4.44 -2.28
N THR A 367 -22.44 -4.72 -1.81
CA THR A 367 -22.71 -5.66 -0.71
C THR A 367 -23.58 -6.86 -1.12
N LYS A 368 -23.44 -7.32 -2.36
CA LYS A 368 -24.13 -8.55 -2.85
C LYS A 368 -23.25 -9.77 -2.65
#